data_5e8dca1afe057027f584dbdb1230920a
#
_entry.id   5e8dca1afe057027f584dbdb1230920a
#
_cell.length_a   1.000
_cell.length_b   1.000
_cell.length_c   1.000
_cell.angle_alpha   90.00
_cell.angle_beta   90.00
_cell.angle_gamma   90.00
#
_symmetry.space_group_name_H-M   'P 1'
#
loop_
_entity.id
_entity.type
_entity.pdbx_description
1 polymer ?
#
loop_
_entity_poly.entity_id
_entity_poly.type
_entity_poly.pdbx_seq_one_letter_code
_entity_poly.pdbx_strand_id
1 'polypeptide(L)'
;PPPGGFPPPGSYPPPGGYPAPGGYPPPGGFYPPAPGGALPKDAYTPWITRVVAYVIDFLPVGLLVGIGQIVMVATGKNECISDSTDSAFSAVCTSEPSGLGLTVSLLCSLLALAFVVWNYGYRQGTTGSSIGKSVMKFKVVSEKTGQPIGFGMSIVRQIAHIVDGLICYIGYLFPLWDSKRQTLADKIMSTICLPL
;
A
#
# COMPACT_ATOMS: atom_id res chain seq x y z
N PRO A 1 -24.90 5.64 67.59
CA PRO A 1 -25.07 5.43 66.15
C PRO A 1 -25.16 3.93 65.84
N PRO A 2 -26.13 3.47 65.03
CA PRO A 2 -26.27 2.07 64.68
C PRO A 2 -25.21 1.68 63.64
N PRO A 3 -24.76 0.39 63.57
CA PRO A 3 -23.76 -0.09 62.61
C PRO A 3 -24.34 -0.09 61.20
N GLY A 4 -23.52 0.36 60.22
CA GLY A 4 -23.88 0.45 58.82
C GLY A 4 -24.26 -0.88 58.20
N GLY A 5 -25.45 -0.92 57.59
CA GLY A 5 -25.93 -2.06 56.80
C GLY A 5 -25.13 -2.17 55.49
N PHE A 6 -24.78 -3.40 55.12
CA PHE A 6 -24.18 -3.73 53.83
C PHE A 6 -25.15 -3.38 52.70
N PRO A 7 -24.67 -2.81 51.58
CA PRO A 7 -25.52 -2.64 50.41
C PRO A 7 -25.98 -4.00 49.87
N PRO A 8 -27.18 -4.08 49.28
CA PRO A 8 -27.68 -5.31 48.68
C PRO A 8 -26.78 -5.76 47.52
N PRO A 9 -26.67 -7.10 47.25
CA PRO A 9 -25.86 -7.63 46.17
C PRO A 9 -26.32 -7.01 44.85
N GLY A 10 -25.45 -6.24 44.22
CA GLY A 10 -25.70 -5.66 42.91
C GLY A 10 -25.97 -6.76 41.89
N SER A 11 -27.09 -6.63 41.17
CA SER A 11 -27.44 -7.46 40.03
C SER A 11 -26.32 -7.43 39.02
N TYR A 12 -25.69 -8.58 38.77
CA TYR A 12 -24.74 -8.76 37.68
C TYR A 12 -25.45 -8.46 36.34
N PRO A 13 -24.84 -7.70 35.43
CA PRO A 13 -25.38 -7.57 34.08
C PRO A 13 -25.47 -8.98 33.47
N PRO A 14 -26.50 -9.28 32.66
CA PRO A 14 -26.62 -10.58 32.00
C PRO A 14 -25.40 -10.85 31.13
N PRO A 15 -24.94 -12.12 31.01
CA PRO A 15 -23.85 -12.47 30.09
C PRO A 15 -24.22 -12.00 28.67
N GLY A 16 -23.35 -11.17 28.07
CA GLY A 16 -23.58 -10.63 26.75
C GLY A 16 -23.86 -11.75 25.76
N GLY A 17 -25.06 -11.72 25.14
CA GLY A 17 -25.46 -12.67 24.12
C GLY A 17 -24.46 -12.65 22.96
N TYR A 18 -24.03 -13.82 22.51
CA TYR A 18 -23.24 -14.00 21.31
C TYR A 18 -24.01 -13.43 20.11
N PRO A 19 -23.38 -12.64 19.22
CA PRO A 19 -24.03 -12.21 17.98
C PRO A 19 -24.41 -13.43 17.15
N ALA A 20 -25.63 -13.45 16.63
CA ALA A 20 -26.10 -14.52 15.76
C ALA A 20 -25.21 -14.66 14.52
N PRO A 21 -24.93 -15.89 14.02
CA PRO A 21 -24.20 -16.08 12.78
C PRO A 21 -25.05 -15.58 11.62
N GLY A 22 -24.58 -14.57 10.86
CA GLY A 22 -25.18 -14.22 9.59
C GLY A 22 -25.50 -12.75 9.29
N GLY A 23 -25.12 -11.79 10.13
CA GLY A 23 -25.31 -10.38 9.83
C GLY A 23 -24.04 -9.74 9.23
N TYR A 24 -24.07 -9.35 7.96
CA TYR A 24 -23.05 -8.48 7.38
C TYR A 24 -23.08 -7.13 8.13
N PRO A 25 -21.94 -6.62 8.61
CA PRO A 25 -21.90 -5.31 9.24
C PRO A 25 -22.27 -4.21 8.24
N PRO A 26 -22.99 -3.15 8.66
CA PRO A 26 -23.33 -2.05 7.79
C PRO A 26 -22.04 -1.34 7.29
N PRO A 27 -22.02 -0.81 6.05
CA PRO A 27 -20.88 -0.09 5.52
C PRO A 27 -20.60 1.16 6.38
N GLY A 28 -19.37 1.28 6.92
CA GLY A 28 -18.89 2.47 7.64
C GLY A 28 -18.75 2.35 9.14
N GLY A 29 -19.09 1.24 9.78
CA GLY A 29 -18.88 1.02 11.22
C GLY A 29 -17.47 0.55 11.54
N PHE A 30 -16.68 1.37 12.25
CA PHE A 30 -15.46 0.93 12.88
C PHE A 30 -15.80 -0.02 14.04
N TYR A 31 -15.48 -1.30 13.90
CA TYR A 31 -15.50 -2.24 15.04
C TYR A 31 -14.11 -2.18 15.71
N PRO A 32 -14.01 -1.67 16.95
CA PRO A 32 -12.82 -1.94 17.72
C PRO A 32 -12.74 -3.47 17.90
N PRO A 33 -11.56 -4.10 17.67
CA PRO A 33 -11.42 -5.52 17.96
C PRO A 33 -11.82 -5.77 19.41
N ALA A 34 -12.65 -6.80 19.64
CA ALA A 34 -12.91 -7.28 20.98
C ALA A 34 -11.57 -7.55 21.67
N PRO A 35 -11.42 -7.30 22.98
CA PRO A 35 -10.17 -7.54 23.68
C PRO A 35 -9.73 -9.00 23.46
N GLY A 36 -8.66 -9.21 22.65
CA GLY A 36 -8.08 -10.51 22.36
C GLY A 36 -8.53 -11.23 21.08
N GLY A 37 -9.47 -10.71 20.28
CA GLY A 37 -9.98 -11.38 19.08
C GLY A 37 -9.44 -10.81 17.76
N ALA A 38 -8.71 -11.62 16.95
CA ALA A 38 -8.46 -11.30 15.54
C ALA A 38 -9.79 -11.30 14.78
N LEU A 39 -10.00 -10.32 13.90
CA LEU A 39 -11.15 -10.31 12.98
C LEU A 39 -11.11 -11.56 12.08
N PRO A 40 -12.26 -12.07 11.61
CA PRO A 40 -12.28 -13.14 10.64
C PRO A 40 -11.54 -12.72 9.35
N LYS A 41 -10.90 -13.68 8.66
CA LYS A 41 -10.06 -13.40 7.47
C LYS A 41 -10.78 -12.55 6.42
N ASP A 42 -12.08 -12.73 6.27
CA ASP A 42 -12.90 -12.03 5.27
C ASP A 42 -13.19 -10.56 5.63
N ALA A 43 -12.93 -10.15 6.88
CA ALA A 43 -12.99 -8.75 7.27
C ALA A 43 -11.80 -7.92 6.74
N TYR A 44 -10.73 -8.58 6.29
CA TYR A 44 -9.56 -7.90 5.74
C TYR A 44 -9.63 -7.82 4.22
N THR A 45 -9.10 -6.71 3.66
CA THR A 45 -9.10 -6.46 2.21
C THR A 45 -8.41 -7.58 1.44
N PRO A 46 -9.05 -8.16 0.40
CA PRO A 46 -8.46 -9.21 -0.45
C PRO A 46 -7.18 -8.74 -1.15
N TRP A 47 -6.29 -9.68 -1.44
CA TRP A 47 -5.03 -9.41 -2.11
C TRP A 47 -5.21 -8.74 -3.48
N ILE A 48 -6.11 -9.27 -4.32
CA ILE A 48 -6.36 -8.74 -5.66
C ILE A 48 -6.81 -7.27 -5.63
N THR A 49 -7.65 -6.89 -4.67
CA THR A 49 -8.08 -5.49 -4.47
C THR A 49 -6.90 -4.55 -4.22
N ARG A 50 -5.88 -5.02 -3.48
CA ARG A 50 -4.65 -4.25 -3.22
C ARG A 50 -3.79 -4.13 -4.47
N VAL A 51 -3.70 -5.20 -5.28
CA VAL A 51 -2.97 -5.18 -6.55
C VAL A 51 -3.61 -4.17 -7.51
N VAL A 52 -4.94 -4.20 -7.67
CA VAL A 52 -5.65 -3.24 -8.53
C VAL A 52 -5.44 -1.80 -8.04
N ALA A 53 -5.54 -1.56 -6.73
CA ALA A 53 -5.26 -0.24 -6.16
C ALA A 53 -3.83 0.24 -6.46
N TYR A 54 -2.84 -0.66 -6.35
CA TYR A 54 -1.45 -0.35 -6.68
C TYR A 54 -1.29 0.02 -8.17
N VAL A 55 -1.92 -0.73 -9.07
CA VAL A 55 -1.90 -0.42 -10.52
C VAL A 55 -2.48 0.97 -10.78
N ILE A 56 -3.63 1.33 -10.16
CA ILE A 56 -4.23 2.66 -10.29
C ILE A 56 -3.28 3.76 -9.79
N ASP A 57 -2.62 3.55 -8.66
CA ASP A 57 -1.66 4.50 -8.09
C ASP A 57 -0.40 4.64 -8.96
N PHE A 58 -0.02 3.58 -9.67
CA PHE A 58 1.18 3.55 -10.52
C PHE A 58 0.97 4.23 -11.89
N LEU A 59 -0.27 4.31 -12.39
CA LEU A 59 -0.56 4.89 -13.72
C LEU A 59 0.00 6.33 -13.87
N PRO A 60 -0.25 7.29 -12.96
CA PRO A 60 0.31 8.64 -13.10
C PRO A 60 1.85 8.66 -13.09
N VAL A 61 2.46 7.82 -12.25
CA VAL A 61 3.92 7.69 -12.15
C VAL A 61 4.49 7.14 -13.45
N GLY A 62 3.91 6.04 -13.96
CA GLY A 62 4.32 5.41 -15.21
C GLY A 62 4.18 6.35 -16.41
N LEU A 63 3.11 7.14 -16.46
CA LEU A 63 2.88 8.14 -17.50
C LEU A 63 3.97 9.23 -17.49
N LEU A 64 4.24 9.82 -16.32
CA LEU A 64 5.25 10.87 -16.17
C LEU A 64 6.65 10.37 -16.56
N VAL A 65 7.06 9.24 -15.99
CA VAL A 65 8.37 8.63 -16.29
C VAL A 65 8.44 8.23 -17.77
N GLY A 66 7.37 7.64 -18.31
CA GLY A 66 7.28 7.25 -19.72
C GLY A 66 7.45 8.42 -20.67
N ILE A 67 6.79 9.55 -20.42
CA ILE A 67 6.97 10.79 -21.21
C ILE A 67 8.43 11.23 -21.17
N GLY A 68 9.05 11.28 -19.97
CA GLY A 68 10.46 11.65 -19.83
C GLY A 68 11.39 10.75 -20.64
N GLN A 69 11.17 9.44 -20.63
CA GLN A 69 11.94 8.46 -21.39
C GLN A 69 11.73 8.59 -22.91
N ILE A 70 10.49 8.78 -23.35
CA ILE A 70 10.18 8.98 -24.78
C ILE A 70 10.91 10.22 -25.31
N VAL A 71 10.87 11.35 -24.60
CA VAL A 71 11.58 12.57 -25.01
C VAL A 71 13.08 12.34 -25.02
N MET A 72 13.63 11.64 -24.02
CA MET A 72 15.05 11.33 -23.93
C MET A 72 15.52 10.53 -25.15
N VAL A 73 14.78 9.49 -25.54
CA VAL A 73 15.09 8.65 -26.71
C VAL A 73 14.88 9.42 -28.04
N ALA A 74 13.78 10.17 -28.15
CA ALA A 74 13.43 10.89 -29.37
C ALA A 74 14.37 12.04 -29.70
N THR A 75 15.00 12.65 -28.69
CA THR A 75 15.96 13.78 -28.90
C THR A 75 17.41 13.36 -28.77
N GLY A 76 17.68 12.12 -28.35
CA GLY A 76 19.03 11.55 -28.25
C GLY A 76 19.64 11.27 -29.65
N LYS A 77 20.95 11.19 -29.70
CA LYS A 77 21.67 10.70 -30.88
C LYS A 77 21.85 9.20 -30.75
N ASN A 78 21.29 8.46 -31.69
CA ASN A 78 21.41 7.00 -31.72
C ASN A 78 22.34 6.64 -32.89
N GLU A 79 23.51 6.13 -32.59
CA GLU A 79 24.47 5.64 -33.59
C GLU A 79 24.57 4.11 -33.45
N CYS A 80 24.22 3.42 -34.52
CA CYS A 80 24.38 1.97 -34.59
C CYS A 80 25.55 1.66 -35.55
N ILE A 81 26.58 1.01 -35.04
CA ILE A 81 27.68 0.47 -35.83
C ILE A 81 27.38 -1.01 -36.02
N SER A 82 27.19 -1.43 -37.27
CA SER A 82 27.05 -2.85 -37.64
C SER A 82 28.31 -3.30 -38.35
N ASP A 83 28.89 -4.39 -37.87
CA ASP A 83 29.97 -5.08 -38.51
C ASP A 83 29.51 -6.47 -38.96
N SER A 84 29.68 -6.77 -40.24
CA SER A 84 29.34 -8.06 -40.81
C SER A 84 30.60 -8.72 -41.34
N THR A 85 31.00 -9.80 -40.70
CA THR A 85 32.00 -10.74 -41.23
C THR A 85 31.29 -11.95 -41.82
N ASP A 86 31.94 -12.69 -42.72
CA ASP A 86 31.35 -13.87 -43.41
C ASP A 86 30.72 -14.93 -42.50
N SER A 87 30.95 -14.85 -41.19
CA SER A 87 30.48 -15.86 -40.21
C SER A 87 29.71 -15.27 -39.02
N ALA A 88 29.62 -13.94 -38.82
CA ALA A 88 28.91 -13.33 -37.70
C ALA A 88 28.43 -11.90 -38.02
N PHE A 89 27.21 -11.61 -37.61
CA PHE A 89 26.66 -10.25 -37.58
C PHE A 89 26.72 -9.72 -36.15
N SER A 90 27.38 -8.59 -35.94
CA SER A 90 27.34 -7.86 -34.67
C SER A 90 26.88 -6.44 -34.92
N ALA A 91 25.90 -5.97 -34.12
CA ALA A 91 25.46 -4.59 -34.11
C ALA A 91 25.58 -4.03 -32.71
N VAL A 92 26.30 -2.94 -32.56
CA VAL A 92 26.38 -2.19 -31.29
C VAL A 92 25.73 -0.83 -31.50
N CYS A 93 24.66 -0.56 -30.78
CA CYS A 93 24.00 0.75 -30.81
C CYS A 93 24.36 1.51 -29.54
N THR A 94 24.89 2.71 -29.69
CA THR A 94 25.14 3.66 -28.61
C THR A 94 24.07 4.75 -28.67
N SER A 95 23.51 5.13 -27.52
CA SER A 95 22.57 6.22 -27.42
C SER A 95 23.13 7.30 -26.50
N GLU A 96 23.37 8.49 -27.08
CA GLU A 96 23.75 9.65 -26.29
C GLU A 96 22.53 10.51 -26.01
N PRO A 97 22.12 10.69 -24.73
CA PRO A 97 20.97 11.51 -24.38
C PRO A 97 21.27 12.99 -24.67
N SER A 98 20.30 13.69 -25.25
CA SER A 98 20.38 15.14 -25.42
C SER A 98 20.22 15.88 -24.08
N GLY A 99 20.75 17.09 -23.97
CA GLY A 99 20.53 17.95 -22.80
C GLY A 99 19.06 18.22 -22.53
N LEU A 100 18.25 18.39 -23.59
CA LEU A 100 16.79 18.53 -23.49
C LEU A 100 16.16 17.25 -22.92
N GLY A 101 16.52 16.09 -23.44
CA GLY A 101 15.99 14.79 -22.98
C GLY A 101 16.30 14.54 -21.50
N LEU A 102 17.54 14.81 -21.07
CA LEU A 102 17.94 14.69 -19.67
C LEU A 102 17.14 15.63 -18.77
N THR A 103 16.98 16.91 -19.18
CA THR A 103 16.24 17.90 -18.39
C THR A 103 14.77 17.51 -18.22
N VAL A 104 14.09 17.13 -19.31
CA VAL A 104 12.69 16.72 -19.29
C VAL A 104 12.52 15.43 -18.48
N SER A 105 13.39 14.43 -18.64
CA SER A 105 13.35 13.19 -17.88
C SER A 105 13.53 13.44 -16.38
N LEU A 106 14.45 14.32 -16.00
CA LEU A 106 14.67 14.72 -14.61
C LEU A 106 13.42 15.40 -14.02
N LEU A 107 12.85 16.38 -14.74
CA LEU A 107 11.64 17.08 -14.28
C LEU A 107 10.46 16.11 -14.11
N CYS A 108 10.22 15.24 -15.08
CA CYS A 108 9.18 14.23 -14.98
C CYS A 108 9.41 13.27 -13.81
N SER A 109 10.65 12.87 -13.54
CA SER A 109 11.01 12.01 -12.41
C SER A 109 10.80 12.70 -11.07
N LEU A 110 11.13 13.99 -10.97
CA LEU A 110 10.88 14.79 -9.76
C LEU A 110 9.37 14.97 -9.49
N LEU A 111 8.58 15.21 -10.54
CA LEU A 111 7.12 15.29 -10.42
C LEU A 111 6.52 13.94 -10.01
N ALA A 112 7.00 12.84 -10.56
CA ALA A 112 6.58 11.48 -10.18
C ALA A 112 6.93 11.20 -8.71
N LEU A 113 8.13 11.56 -8.25
CA LEU A 113 8.54 11.43 -6.86
C LEU A 113 7.66 12.28 -5.93
N ALA A 114 7.40 13.53 -6.28
CA ALA A 114 6.52 14.42 -5.50
C ALA A 114 5.11 13.83 -5.39
N PHE A 115 4.56 13.28 -6.48
CA PHE A 115 3.28 12.58 -6.46
C PHE A 115 3.30 11.35 -5.54
N VAL A 116 4.33 10.52 -5.59
CA VAL A 116 4.48 9.34 -4.72
C VAL A 116 4.51 9.75 -3.25
N VAL A 117 5.32 10.76 -2.89
CA VAL A 117 5.41 11.27 -1.50
C VAL A 117 4.08 11.84 -1.04
N TRP A 118 3.40 12.59 -1.88
CA TRP A 118 2.08 13.13 -1.56
C TRP A 118 1.03 12.03 -1.41
N ASN A 119 0.94 11.08 -2.37
CA ASN A 119 -0.11 10.06 -2.40
C ASN A 119 0.08 9.00 -1.30
N TYR A 120 1.29 8.47 -1.15
CA TYR A 120 1.59 7.42 -0.17
C TYR A 120 2.07 7.96 1.18
N GLY A 121 2.68 9.13 1.23
CA GLY A 121 3.09 9.76 2.48
C GLY A 121 1.94 10.54 3.12
N TYR A 122 1.60 11.68 2.51
CA TYR A 122 0.63 12.60 3.10
C TYR A 122 -0.79 12.06 3.07
N ARG A 123 -1.33 11.77 1.89
CA ARG A 123 -2.73 11.35 1.74
C ARG A 123 -3.01 10.05 2.47
N GLN A 124 -2.23 9.00 2.21
CA GLN A 124 -2.41 7.72 2.91
C GLN A 124 -2.14 7.84 4.41
N GLY A 125 -1.13 8.61 4.82
CA GLY A 125 -0.82 8.81 6.23
C GLY A 125 -1.94 9.49 7.02
N THR A 126 -2.66 10.44 6.40
CA THR A 126 -3.73 11.21 7.06
C THR A 126 -5.10 10.56 6.94
N THR A 127 -5.43 10.00 5.79
CA THR A 127 -6.76 9.41 5.51
C THR A 127 -6.79 7.88 5.62
N GLY A 128 -5.62 7.24 5.67
CA GLY A 128 -5.49 5.79 5.55
C GLY A 128 -5.49 5.28 4.11
N SER A 129 -5.76 6.12 3.11
CA SER A 129 -5.96 5.66 1.73
C SER A 129 -5.20 6.51 0.71
N SER A 130 -4.47 5.86 -0.21
CA SER A 130 -3.98 6.47 -1.45
C SER A 130 -5.14 6.67 -2.43
N ILE A 131 -4.90 7.26 -3.60
CA ILE A 131 -5.92 7.40 -4.66
C ILE A 131 -6.48 6.04 -5.03
N GLY A 132 -5.63 5.08 -5.42
CA GLY A 132 -6.04 3.74 -5.82
C GLY A 132 -6.79 3.00 -4.72
N LYS A 133 -6.33 3.12 -3.45
CA LYS A 133 -7.03 2.53 -2.31
C LYS A 133 -8.41 3.14 -2.07
N SER A 134 -8.55 4.45 -2.28
CA SER A 134 -9.87 5.11 -2.18
C SER A 134 -10.83 4.66 -3.27
N VAL A 135 -10.34 4.50 -4.52
CA VAL A 135 -11.12 3.96 -5.64
C VAL A 135 -11.57 2.53 -5.32
N MET A 136 -10.68 1.72 -4.78
CA MET A 136 -10.95 0.33 -4.38
C MET A 136 -11.62 0.19 -3.01
N LYS A 137 -12.01 1.31 -2.37
CA LYS A 137 -12.77 1.39 -1.12
C LYS A 137 -12.14 0.63 0.04
N PHE A 138 -10.85 0.86 0.31
CA PHE A 138 -10.20 0.33 1.50
C PHE A 138 -9.13 1.28 2.04
N LYS A 139 -8.75 1.05 3.30
CA LYS A 139 -7.77 1.87 4.03
C LYS A 139 -6.73 1.01 4.74
N VAL A 140 -5.55 1.59 4.94
CA VAL A 140 -4.47 1.08 5.78
C VAL A 140 -4.54 1.77 7.13
N VAL A 141 -4.59 1.00 8.20
CA VAL A 141 -4.66 1.51 9.57
C VAL A 141 -3.68 0.76 10.45
N SER A 142 -3.33 1.37 11.57
CA SER A 142 -2.58 0.69 12.63
C SER A 142 -3.43 -0.44 13.22
N GLU A 143 -2.87 -1.63 13.33
CA GLU A 143 -3.52 -2.78 13.95
C GLU A 143 -3.88 -2.52 15.42
N LYS A 144 -3.08 -1.70 16.11
CA LYS A 144 -3.29 -1.41 17.53
C LYS A 144 -4.38 -0.38 17.79
N THR A 145 -4.47 0.66 16.94
CA THR A 145 -5.36 1.80 17.19
C THR A 145 -6.54 1.88 16.22
N GLY A 146 -6.47 1.17 15.09
CA GLY A 146 -7.46 1.27 14.01
C GLY A 146 -7.48 2.63 13.29
N GLN A 147 -6.53 3.50 13.59
CA GLN A 147 -6.41 4.85 13.02
C GLN A 147 -5.38 4.89 11.90
N PRO A 148 -5.44 5.89 10.99
CA PRO A 148 -4.38 6.15 10.04
C PRO A 148 -3.02 6.31 10.72
N ILE A 149 -1.96 5.83 10.07
CA ILE A 149 -0.63 5.68 10.69
C ILE A 149 0.20 6.98 10.73
N GLY A 150 -0.30 8.06 10.12
CA GLY A 150 0.42 9.33 10.02
C GLY A 150 1.43 9.36 8.87
N PHE A 151 1.88 10.57 8.50
CA PHE A 151 2.78 10.80 7.36
C PHE A 151 4.09 10.01 7.48
N GLY A 152 4.81 10.17 8.59
CA GLY A 152 6.14 9.55 8.78
C GLY A 152 6.07 8.03 8.72
N MET A 153 5.14 7.42 9.44
CA MET A 153 4.97 5.97 9.44
C MET A 153 4.48 5.44 8.10
N SER A 154 3.72 6.24 7.32
CA SER A 154 3.32 5.88 5.97
C SER A 154 4.52 5.82 5.02
N ILE A 155 5.47 6.74 5.13
CA ILE A 155 6.74 6.70 4.37
C ILE A 155 7.59 5.50 4.80
N VAL A 156 7.77 5.29 6.11
CA VAL A 156 8.55 4.13 6.63
C VAL A 156 7.93 2.81 6.13
N ARG A 157 6.60 2.72 6.03
CA ARG A 157 5.92 1.55 5.48
C ARG A 157 6.27 1.33 4.00
N GLN A 158 6.42 2.38 3.19
CA GLN A 158 6.87 2.23 1.79
C GLN A 158 8.31 1.68 1.74
N ILE A 159 9.18 2.13 2.64
CA ILE A 159 10.54 1.59 2.77
C ILE A 159 10.50 0.12 3.23
N ALA A 160 9.63 -0.24 4.18
CA ALA A 160 9.46 -1.61 4.64
C ALA A 160 9.05 -2.57 3.51
N HIS A 161 8.33 -2.08 2.48
CA HIS A 161 7.99 -2.89 1.29
C HIS A 161 9.23 -3.31 0.47
N ILE A 162 10.41 -2.73 0.70
CA ILE A 162 11.66 -3.24 0.13
C ILE A 162 11.90 -4.68 0.57
N VAL A 163 11.56 -5.02 1.81
CA VAL A 163 11.67 -6.40 2.33
C VAL A 163 10.78 -7.36 1.53
N ASP A 164 9.57 -6.93 1.17
CA ASP A 164 8.66 -7.74 0.35
C ASP A 164 9.26 -8.04 -1.04
N GLY A 165 10.01 -7.07 -1.61
CA GLY A 165 10.70 -7.21 -2.89
C GLY A 165 11.98 -8.05 -2.81
N LEU A 166 12.80 -7.88 -1.76
CA LEU A 166 14.08 -8.58 -1.60
C LEU A 166 13.93 -10.10 -1.51
N ILE A 167 12.80 -10.59 -0.98
CA ILE A 167 12.49 -12.03 -0.90
C ILE A 167 11.73 -12.47 -2.16
N CYS A 168 12.27 -12.18 -3.34
CA CYS A 168 11.68 -12.57 -4.63
C CYS A 168 10.19 -12.23 -4.77
N TYR A 169 9.75 -11.10 -4.22
CA TYR A 169 8.34 -10.64 -4.17
C TYR A 169 7.38 -11.56 -3.40
N ILE A 170 7.87 -12.60 -2.71
CA ILE A 170 7.03 -13.52 -1.91
C ILE A 170 6.32 -12.74 -0.78
N GLY A 171 6.95 -11.69 -0.23
CA GLY A 171 6.33 -10.83 0.77
C GLY A 171 5.01 -10.21 0.32
N TYR A 172 4.90 -9.82 -0.96
CA TYR A 172 3.66 -9.31 -1.55
C TYR A 172 2.59 -10.38 -1.76
N LEU A 173 2.96 -11.66 -1.87
CA LEU A 173 2.02 -12.78 -1.99
C LEU A 173 1.55 -13.29 -0.62
N PHE A 174 2.23 -12.90 0.46
CA PHE A 174 1.93 -13.35 1.81
C PHE A 174 0.45 -13.19 2.23
N PRO A 175 -0.28 -12.12 1.82
CA PRO A 175 -1.70 -11.97 2.12
C PRO A 175 -2.62 -13.09 1.61
N LEU A 176 -2.18 -13.92 0.68
CA LEU A 176 -2.98 -15.04 0.15
C LEU A 176 -3.23 -16.12 1.21
N TRP A 177 -2.24 -16.39 2.07
CA TRP A 177 -2.33 -17.42 3.12
C TRP A 177 -2.36 -16.86 4.54
N ASP A 178 -1.97 -15.60 4.74
CA ASP A 178 -1.98 -14.98 6.05
C ASP A 178 -3.41 -14.76 6.59
N SER A 179 -3.62 -14.99 7.90
CA SER A 179 -4.93 -14.87 8.55
C SER A 179 -5.47 -13.43 8.54
N LYS A 180 -4.59 -12.43 8.63
CA LYS A 180 -4.93 -10.99 8.60
C LYS A 180 -4.68 -10.37 7.22
N ARG A 181 -4.35 -11.20 6.21
CA ARG A 181 -4.00 -10.76 4.87
C ARG A 181 -2.92 -9.68 4.86
N GLN A 182 -1.90 -9.80 5.72
CA GLN A 182 -0.79 -8.85 5.83
C GLN A 182 0.37 -9.25 4.92
N THR A 183 1.04 -8.26 4.28
CA THR A 183 2.36 -8.44 3.69
C THR A 183 3.42 -8.52 4.80
N LEU A 184 4.67 -8.83 4.47
CA LEU A 184 5.75 -8.77 5.46
C LEU A 184 5.94 -7.34 5.97
N ALA A 185 5.88 -6.34 5.09
CA ALA A 185 5.91 -4.93 5.48
C ALA A 185 4.76 -4.58 6.42
N ASP A 186 3.53 -5.07 6.16
CA ASP A 186 2.39 -4.86 7.05
C ASP A 186 2.65 -5.43 8.45
N LYS A 187 3.26 -6.63 8.53
CA LYS A 187 3.61 -7.26 9.81
C LYS A 187 4.67 -6.46 10.58
N ILE A 188 5.75 -6.05 9.89
CA ILE A 188 6.82 -5.22 10.48
C ILE A 188 6.24 -3.93 11.05
N MET A 189 5.32 -3.30 10.32
CA MET A 189 4.74 -2.01 10.68
C MET A 189 3.49 -2.12 11.57
N SER A 190 3.03 -3.33 11.90
CA SER A 190 1.77 -3.60 12.64
C SER A 190 0.60 -2.84 12.00
N THR A 191 0.43 -2.99 10.67
CA THR A 191 -0.65 -2.38 9.90
C THR A 191 -1.56 -3.43 9.30
N ILE A 192 -2.83 -3.08 9.12
CA ILE A 192 -3.85 -3.91 8.47
C ILE A 192 -4.60 -3.12 7.41
N CYS A 193 -5.13 -3.81 6.41
CA CYS A 193 -5.98 -3.20 5.38
C CYS A 193 -7.43 -3.63 5.60
N LEU A 194 -8.31 -2.65 5.80
CA LEU A 194 -9.73 -2.85 6.04
C LEU A 194 -10.57 -2.18 4.94
N PRO A 195 -11.69 -2.76 4.53
CA PRO A 195 -12.67 -2.09 3.68
C PRO A 195 -13.15 -0.77 4.31
N LEU A 196 -13.53 0.21 3.46
CA LEU A 196 -14.15 1.47 3.88
C LEU A 196 -15.63 1.30 4.09
#